data_c100a4f6431f0f4e113ba920f1811d82
#
_entry.id   c100a4f6431f0f4e113ba920f1811d82
#
_cell.length_a   1.000
_cell.length_b   1.000
_cell.length_c   1.000
_cell.angle_alpha   90.00
_cell.angle_beta   90.00
_cell.angle_gamma   90.00
#
_symmetry.space_group_name_H-M   'P 1'
#
loop_
_entity.id
_entity.type
_entity.pdbx_description
1 polymer ?
#
loop_
_entity_poly.entity_id
_entity_poly.type
_entity_poly.pdbx_seq_one_letter_code
_entity_poly.pdbx_strand_id
1 'polypeptide(L)'
;MDLTQLEYFKIIAETQSLTKAAKMLHISQPAMSAMLKKFEEELNVELFDRAPNRISLNKLGEIALVHADTILRNVEQMKADLLSAAQNQLILSIAFCDPGVRWFCVPRFSVEHPEVHIKDELYEGTDFEELLKKRIYDLIITPFKTQGQGIQSLPFLDDRVYLSVPADSSLAEYNSISLRDIPAQPLLYPQIGGYFLAQFDKLISENNLPITMVKNEYNITQYLIQTANFLTTISTLSMDLRNDGTHRTLIPMDDPELSVVWHASFLKSNIEKTKKFLEWMEYINPPKS
;
A
#
# COMPACT_ATOMS: atom_id res chain seq x y z
N MET A 1 -4.06 -21.90 22.21
CA MET A 1 -3.81 -21.02 21.06
C MET A 1 -2.38 -20.47 21.15
N ASP A 2 -1.59 -20.56 20.08
CA ASP A 2 -0.24 -20.05 19.97
C ASP A 2 -0.02 -19.26 18.67
N LEU A 3 1.13 -18.60 18.54
CA LEU A 3 1.42 -17.76 17.37
C LEU A 3 1.52 -18.56 16.07
N THR A 4 2.02 -19.80 16.15
CA THR A 4 2.14 -20.67 14.98
C THR A 4 0.74 -21.01 14.42
N GLN A 5 -0.24 -21.24 15.28
CA GLN A 5 -1.61 -21.47 14.86
C GLN A 5 -2.22 -20.23 14.15
N LEU A 6 -1.93 -19.02 14.65
CA LEU A 6 -2.36 -17.77 13.99
C LEU A 6 -1.69 -17.58 12.63
N GLU A 7 -0.39 -17.85 12.50
CA GLU A 7 0.32 -17.80 11.22
C GLU A 7 -0.26 -18.79 10.21
N TYR A 8 -0.51 -20.03 10.63
CA TYR A 8 -1.08 -21.06 9.76
C TYR A 8 -2.50 -20.71 9.33
N PHE A 9 -3.32 -20.22 10.27
CA PHE A 9 -4.67 -19.73 9.96
C PHE A 9 -4.64 -18.62 8.89
N LYS A 10 -3.76 -17.63 9.05
CA LYS A 10 -3.57 -16.53 8.07
C LYS A 10 -3.20 -17.07 6.69
N ILE A 11 -2.21 -17.96 6.59
CA ILE A 11 -1.76 -18.54 5.31
C ILE A 11 -2.87 -19.36 4.65
N ILE A 12 -3.68 -20.07 5.41
CA ILE A 12 -4.85 -20.80 4.88
C ILE A 12 -5.88 -19.80 4.32
N ALA A 13 -6.13 -18.70 5.03
CA ALA A 13 -7.04 -17.65 4.58
C ALA A 13 -6.60 -17.01 3.27
N GLU A 14 -5.32 -16.67 3.15
CA GLU A 14 -4.72 -16.06 1.95
C GLU A 14 -4.71 -17.02 0.74
N THR A 15 -4.33 -18.27 0.96
CA THR A 15 -4.20 -19.26 -0.13
C THR A 15 -5.52 -19.90 -0.54
N GLN A 16 -6.54 -19.84 0.31
CA GLN A 16 -7.85 -20.53 0.17
C GLN A 16 -7.70 -22.02 -0.17
N SER A 17 -6.60 -22.65 0.29
CA SER A 17 -6.26 -24.04 -0.04
C SER A 17 -5.33 -24.65 1.01
N LEU A 18 -5.80 -25.64 1.74
CA LEU A 18 -4.99 -26.39 2.71
C LEU A 18 -3.73 -27.02 2.06
N THR A 19 -3.83 -27.47 0.82
CA THR A 19 -2.70 -28.07 0.11
C THR A 19 -1.64 -27.04 -0.26
N LYS A 20 -2.04 -25.85 -0.73
CA LYS A 20 -1.11 -24.76 -1.04
C LYS A 20 -0.46 -24.23 0.25
N ALA A 21 -1.26 -23.98 1.30
CA ALA A 21 -0.77 -23.55 2.60
C ALA A 21 0.25 -24.53 3.19
N ALA A 22 -0.06 -25.84 3.19
CA ALA A 22 0.83 -26.89 3.65
C ALA A 22 2.16 -26.90 2.88
N LYS A 23 2.10 -26.74 1.55
CA LYS A 23 3.31 -26.68 0.71
C LYS A 23 4.16 -25.46 1.02
N MET A 24 3.57 -24.28 1.24
CA MET A 24 4.28 -23.05 1.61
C MET A 24 5.00 -23.19 2.95
N LEU A 25 4.39 -23.90 3.90
CA LEU A 25 4.93 -24.10 5.26
C LEU A 25 5.77 -25.39 5.38
N HIS A 26 6.02 -26.10 4.28
CA HIS A 26 6.80 -27.35 4.25
C HIS A 26 6.29 -28.44 5.22
N ILE A 27 4.97 -28.54 5.39
CA ILE A 27 4.32 -29.59 6.18
C ILE A 27 3.35 -30.42 5.33
N SER A 28 2.87 -31.55 5.89
CA SER A 28 1.88 -32.35 5.17
C SER A 28 0.48 -31.73 5.25
N GLN A 29 -0.34 -31.93 4.23
CA GLN A 29 -1.74 -31.44 4.22
C GLN A 29 -2.57 -32.03 5.38
N PRO A 30 -2.43 -33.33 5.80
CA PRO A 30 -3.08 -33.82 6.99
C PRO A 30 -2.69 -33.08 8.27
N ALA A 31 -1.41 -32.72 8.42
CA ALA A 31 -0.92 -31.93 9.57
C ALA A 31 -1.55 -30.53 9.58
N MET A 32 -1.61 -29.86 8.40
CA MET A 32 -2.27 -28.57 8.27
C MET A 32 -3.76 -28.65 8.64
N SER A 33 -4.46 -29.67 8.16
CA SER A 33 -5.88 -29.89 8.48
C SER A 33 -6.11 -30.14 9.97
N ALA A 34 -5.23 -30.91 10.62
CA ALA A 34 -5.30 -31.17 12.05
C ALA A 34 -5.04 -29.91 12.89
N MET A 35 -4.06 -29.09 12.45
CA MET A 35 -3.78 -27.78 13.08
C MET A 35 -4.95 -26.82 13.00
N LEU A 36 -5.56 -26.67 11.81
CA LEU A 36 -6.74 -25.83 11.65
C LEU A 36 -7.89 -26.32 12.54
N LYS A 37 -8.18 -27.63 12.53
CA LYS A 37 -9.22 -28.21 13.36
C LYS A 37 -8.98 -27.92 14.85
N LYS A 38 -7.76 -28.12 15.33
CA LYS A 38 -7.38 -27.81 16.71
C LYS A 38 -7.58 -26.34 17.06
N PHE A 39 -7.24 -25.43 16.12
CA PHE A 39 -7.41 -23.99 16.29
C PHE A 39 -8.91 -23.61 16.39
N GLU A 40 -9.77 -24.14 15.51
CA GLU A 40 -11.21 -23.97 15.54
C GLU A 40 -11.84 -24.55 16.83
N GLU A 41 -11.37 -25.71 17.27
CA GLU A 41 -11.80 -26.35 18.54
C GLU A 41 -11.44 -25.49 19.76
N GLU A 42 -10.23 -24.91 19.81
CA GLU A 42 -9.82 -24.02 20.89
C GLU A 42 -10.65 -22.72 20.97
N LEU A 43 -11.07 -22.22 19.81
CA LEU A 43 -11.94 -21.04 19.70
C LEU A 43 -13.44 -21.40 19.88
N ASN A 44 -13.77 -22.69 19.83
CA ASN A 44 -15.12 -23.23 19.85
C ASN A 44 -16.03 -22.67 18.74
N VAL A 45 -15.45 -22.37 17.57
CA VAL A 45 -16.14 -21.91 16.36
C VAL A 45 -15.47 -22.43 15.11
N GLU A 46 -16.23 -22.62 14.03
CA GLU A 46 -15.67 -22.84 12.69
C GLU A 46 -15.40 -21.51 12.03
N LEU A 47 -14.21 -21.38 11.39
CA LEU A 47 -13.74 -20.17 10.76
C LEU A 47 -13.80 -20.21 9.23
N PHE A 48 -14.00 -21.42 8.68
CA PHE A 48 -14.03 -21.63 7.24
C PHE A 48 -15.26 -22.40 6.78
N ASP A 49 -15.76 -22.00 5.62
CA ASP A 49 -16.68 -22.79 4.82
C ASP A 49 -15.88 -23.77 3.96
N ARG A 50 -16.29 -25.05 3.96
CA ARG A 50 -15.62 -26.13 3.25
C ARG A 50 -16.45 -26.57 2.04
N ALA A 51 -15.89 -26.48 0.85
CA ALA A 51 -16.45 -26.99 -0.39
C ALA A 51 -15.48 -28.02 -1.04
N PRO A 52 -15.91 -28.85 -1.98
CA PRO A 52 -14.98 -29.73 -2.71
C PRO A 52 -13.85 -28.94 -3.33
N ASN A 53 -12.61 -29.25 -2.92
CA ASN A 53 -11.35 -28.61 -3.37
C ASN A 53 -11.20 -27.10 -3.06
N ARG A 54 -12.04 -26.53 -2.21
CA ARG A 54 -11.96 -25.12 -1.81
C ARG A 54 -12.27 -24.96 -0.32
N ILE A 55 -11.54 -24.05 0.29
CA ILE A 55 -11.78 -23.55 1.64
C ILE A 55 -11.83 -22.03 1.59
N SER A 56 -12.81 -21.39 2.18
CA SER A 56 -12.95 -19.93 2.24
C SER A 56 -13.35 -19.48 3.63
N LEU A 57 -12.90 -18.31 4.05
CA LEU A 57 -13.33 -17.74 5.33
C LEU A 57 -14.86 -17.58 5.34
N ASN A 58 -15.47 -17.93 6.49
CA ASN A 58 -16.81 -17.49 6.82
C ASN A 58 -16.74 -16.14 7.59
N LYS A 59 -17.89 -15.58 7.97
CA LYS A 59 -17.95 -14.29 8.70
C LYS A 59 -17.16 -14.28 10.01
N LEU A 60 -17.10 -15.39 10.74
CA LEU A 60 -16.33 -15.52 11.98
C LEU A 60 -14.83 -15.59 11.66
N GLY A 61 -14.47 -16.26 10.56
CA GLY A 61 -13.10 -16.29 10.05
C GLY A 61 -12.58 -14.92 9.62
N GLU A 62 -13.40 -14.09 8.98
CA GLU A 62 -13.03 -12.70 8.64
C GLU A 62 -12.73 -11.88 9.89
N ILE A 63 -13.55 -11.98 10.94
CA ILE A 63 -13.32 -11.34 12.23
C ILE A 63 -12.02 -11.86 12.85
N ALA A 64 -11.83 -13.18 12.87
CA ALA A 64 -10.63 -13.81 13.44
C ALA A 64 -9.37 -13.39 12.70
N LEU A 65 -9.42 -13.23 11.36
CA LEU A 65 -8.27 -12.81 10.55
C LEU A 65 -7.79 -11.41 10.91
N VAL A 66 -8.70 -10.45 11.10
CA VAL A 66 -8.35 -9.09 11.55
C VAL A 66 -7.61 -9.10 12.89
N HIS A 67 -8.09 -9.91 13.84
CA HIS A 67 -7.43 -10.04 15.14
C HIS A 67 -6.11 -10.81 15.06
N ALA A 68 -6.03 -11.88 14.27
CA ALA A 68 -4.81 -12.65 14.05
C ALA A 68 -3.69 -11.77 13.46
N ASP A 69 -4.00 -11.00 12.42
CA ASP A 69 -3.09 -10.04 11.82
C ASP A 69 -2.59 -9.02 12.84
N THR A 70 -3.47 -8.48 13.65
CA THR A 70 -3.11 -7.51 14.69
C THR A 70 -2.15 -8.12 15.72
N ILE A 71 -2.41 -9.35 16.18
CA ILE A 71 -1.56 -10.04 17.16
C ILE A 71 -0.17 -10.33 16.56
N LEU A 72 -0.12 -10.87 15.34
CA LEU A 72 1.13 -11.19 14.67
C LEU A 72 1.97 -9.93 14.43
N ARG A 73 1.36 -8.83 13.97
CA ARG A 73 2.04 -7.54 13.81
C ARG A 73 2.56 -6.98 15.12
N ASN A 74 1.81 -7.07 16.22
CA ASN A 74 2.26 -6.63 17.54
C ASN A 74 3.47 -7.43 18.03
N VAL A 75 3.54 -8.73 17.78
CA VAL A 75 4.71 -9.56 18.10
C VAL A 75 5.93 -9.12 17.30
N GLU A 76 5.79 -8.89 16.01
CA GLU A 76 6.90 -8.40 15.17
C GLU A 76 7.34 -6.99 15.60
N GLN A 77 6.39 -6.11 15.97
CA GLN A 77 6.73 -4.79 16.48
C GLN A 77 7.51 -4.86 17.81
N MET A 78 7.08 -5.72 18.74
CA MET A 78 7.81 -5.95 19.98
C MET A 78 9.25 -6.41 19.73
N LYS A 79 9.46 -7.37 18.82
CA LYS A 79 10.80 -7.83 18.43
C LYS A 79 11.64 -6.68 17.86
N ALA A 80 11.06 -5.87 16.98
CA ALA A 80 11.74 -4.73 16.38
C ALA A 80 12.12 -3.66 17.42
N ASP A 81 11.22 -3.34 18.35
CA ASP A 81 11.48 -2.35 19.40
C ASP A 81 12.58 -2.83 20.36
N LEU A 82 12.58 -4.11 20.73
CA LEU A 82 13.62 -4.70 21.57
C LEU A 82 14.98 -4.70 20.86
N LEU A 83 15.01 -5.06 19.57
CA LEU A 83 16.24 -5.05 18.78
C LEU A 83 16.79 -3.64 18.62
N SER A 84 15.91 -2.68 18.33
CA SER A 84 16.23 -1.25 18.26
C SER A 84 16.87 -0.75 19.56
N ALA A 85 16.25 -1.05 20.69
CA ALA A 85 16.75 -0.68 22.00
C ALA A 85 18.12 -1.32 22.30
N ALA A 86 18.31 -2.58 21.92
CA ALA A 86 19.57 -3.32 22.14
C ALA A 86 20.72 -2.80 21.26
N GLN A 87 20.42 -2.30 20.05
CA GLN A 87 21.41 -1.83 19.09
C GLN A 87 21.57 -0.31 19.06
N ASN A 88 20.84 0.43 19.91
CA ASN A 88 20.73 1.90 19.84
C ASN A 88 20.36 2.41 18.43
N GLN A 89 19.66 1.61 17.63
CA GLN A 89 19.22 1.93 16.28
C GLN A 89 17.75 2.31 16.30
N LEU A 90 17.40 3.48 15.75
CA LEU A 90 16.01 3.89 15.62
C LEU A 90 15.34 3.12 14.49
N ILE A 91 14.29 2.36 14.80
CA ILE A 91 13.41 1.73 13.79
C ILE A 91 12.12 2.53 13.71
N LEU A 92 11.79 3.00 12.52
CA LEU A 92 10.58 3.77 12.22
C LEU A 92 9.64 2.95 11.34
N SER A 93 8.46 2.59 11.85
CA SER A 93 7.45 1.84 11.11
C SER A 93 6.49 2.80 10.41
N ILE A 94 6.39 2.73 9.08
CA ILE A 94 5.58 3.65 8.26
C ILE A 94 4.64 2.86 7.35
N ALA A 95 3.34 3.17 7.40
CA ALA A 95 2.37 2.71 6.41
C ALA A 95 2.15 3.79 5.34
N PHE A 96 2.10 3.37 4.08
CA PHE A 96 1.82 4.22 2.94
C PHE A 96 0.56 3.73 2.23
N CYS A 97 -0.32 4.64 1.80
CA CYS A 97 -1.52 4.30 1.03
C CYS A 97 -1.28 4.23 -0.49
N ASP A 98 -0.11 4.62 -0.96
CA ASP A 98 0.23 4.61 -2.38
C ASP A 98 1.72 4.32 -2.60
N PRO A 99 2.06 3.54 -3.63
CA PRO A 99 3.44 3.22 -3.94
C PRO A 99 4.26 4.44 -4.38
N GLY A 100 3.66 5.44 -5.03
CA GLY A 100 4.37 6.63 -5.52
C GLY A 100 5.01 7.42 -4.39
N VAL A 101 4.23 7.77 -3.36
CA VAL A 101 4.75 8.50 -2.18
C VAL A 101 5.72 7.64 -1.36
N ARG A 102 5.50 6.32 -1.28
CA ARG A 102 6.44 5.38 -0.65
C ARG A 102 7.80 5.39 -1.35
N TRP A 103 7.82 5.23 -2.66
CA TRP A 103 9.04 5.24 -3.48
C TRP A 103 9.76 6.59 -3.45
N PHE A 104 9.01 7.67 -3.31
CA PHE A 104 9.59 8.99 -3.13
C PHE A 104 10.28 9.13 -1.76
N CYS A 105 9.60 8.78 -0.68
CA CYS A 105 10.06 9.03 0.69
C CYS A 105 11.15 8.07 1.15
N VAL A 106 10.94 6.75 1.00
CA VAL A 106 11.78 5.74 1.67
C VAL A 106 13.23 5.80 1.20
N PRO A 107 13.56 5.78 -0.10
CA PRO A 107 14.95 5.82 -0.54
C PRO A 107 15.65 7.13 -0.17
N ARG A 108 14.97 8.28 -0.34
CA ARG A 108 15.56 9.60 -0.05
C ARG A 108 15.88 9.77 1.42
N PHE A 109 14.91 9.47 2.28
CA PHE A 109 15.12 9.54 3.72
C PHE A 109 16.21 8.57 4.19
N SER A 110 16.25 7.34 3.67
CA SER A 110 17.25 6.34 4.08
C SER A 110 18.67 6.72 3.68
N VAL A 111 18.85 7.45 2.57
CA VAL A 111 20.17 7.96 2.15
C VAL A 111 20.62 9.10 3.06
N GLU A 112 19.72 10.01 3.45
CA GLU A 112 20.03 11.17 4.30
C GLU A 112 20.14 10.79 5.79
N HIS A 113 19.43 9.74 6.22
CA HIS A 113 19.37 9.27 7.61
C HIS A 113 19.68 7.77 7.73
N PRO A 114 20.90 7.32 7.40
CA PRO A 114 21.26 5.89 7.41
C PRO A 114 21.22 5.25 8.82
N GLU A 115 21.20 6.07 9.87
CA GLU A 115 21.08 5.63 11.26
C GLU A 115 19.63 5.27 11.63
N VAL A 116 18.64 5.61 10.80
CA VAL A 116 17.22 5.27 11.00
C VAL A 116 16.84 4.15 10.06
N HIS A 117 16.45 3.02 10.62
CA HIS A 117 15.92 1.92 9.82
C HIS A 117 14.42 2.09 9.57
N ILE A 118 14.00 2.26 8.30
CA ILE A 118 12.58 2.29 7.95
C ILE A 118 12.07 0.87 7.74
N LYS A 119 11.01 0.52 8.47
CA LYS A 119 10.14 -0.61 8.17
C LYS A 119 8.87 -0.06 7.53
N ASP A 120 8.72 -0.26 6.23
CA ASP A 120 7.62 0.32 5.47
C ASP A 120 6.69 -0.72 4.87
N GLU A 121 5.43 -0.37 4.71
CA GLU A 121 4.38 -1.24 4.14
C GLU A 121 3.40 -0.41 3.32
N LEU A 122 2.88 -0.99 2.21
CA LEU A 122 1.69 -0.48 1.54
C LEU A 122 0.46 -0.99 2.29
N TYR A 123 -0.42 -0.06 2.68
CA TYR A 123 -1.62 -0.39 3.45
C TYR A 123 -2.87 0.16 2.78
N GLU A 124 -3.80 -0.74 2.42
CA GLU A 124 -5.03 -0.42 1.69
C GLU A 124 -6.28 -0.37 2.60
N GLY A 125 -6.13 -0.59 3.90
CA GLY A 125 -7.21 -0.51 4.88
C GLY A 125 -7.61 0.93 5.21
N THR A 126 -8.63 1.08 6.07
CA THR A 126 -9.19 2.39 6.48
C THR A 126 -9.12 2.64 7.99
N ASP A 127 -8.62 1.71 8.77
CA ASP A 127 -8.55 1.73 10.23
C ASP A 127 -7.30 2.45 10.79
N PHE A 128 -6.86 3.50 10.12
CA PHE A 128 -5.63 4.24 10.42
C PHE A 128 -5.54 4.75 11.86
N GLU A 129 -6.65 5.23 12.42
CA GLU A 129 -6.71 5.68 13.82
C GLU A 129 -6.34 4.55 14.79
N GLU A 130 -6.91 3.38 14.57
CA GLU A 130 -6.69 2.19 15.39
C GLU A 130 -5.25 1.70 15.29
N LEU A 131 -4.69 1.67 14.08
CA LEU A 131 -3.32 1.25 13.82
C LEU A 131 -2.30 2.16 14.54
N LEU A 132 -2.51 3.48 14.51
CA LEU A 132 -1.69 4.43 15.25
C LEU A 132 -1.85 4.25 16.77
N LYS A 133 -3.08 4.12 17.28
CA LYS A 133 -3.34 3.93 18.71
C LYS A 133 -2.73 2.64 19.25
N LYS A 134 -2.76 1.56 18.46
CA LYS A 134 -2.11 0.29 18.78
C LYS A 134 -0.60 0.29 18.55
N ARG A 135 -0.03 1.40 18.05
CA ARG A 135 1.39 1.55 17.72
C ARG A 135 1.91 0.52 16.74
N ILE A 136 1.06 0.05 15.83
CA ILE A 136 1.45 -0.85 14.74
C ILE A 136 2.34 -0.10 13.74
N TYR A 137 2.02 1.18 13.51
CA TYR A 137 2.86 2.10 12.77
C TYR A 137 3.15 3.34 13.61
N ASP A 138 4.34 3.88 13.44
CA ASP A 138 4.75 5.16 14.04
C ASP A 138 4.21 6.34 13.24
N LEU A 139 4.14 6.17 11.92
CA LEU A 139 3.63 7.12 10.94
C LEU A 139 2.72 6.42 9.94
N ILE A 140 1.70 7.11 9.48
CA ILE A 140 0.85 6.69 8.35
C ILE A 140 0.77 7.84 7.36
N ILE A 141 1.05 7.56 6.09
CA ILE A 141 1.00 8.54 4.99
C ILE A 141 -0.27 8.29 4.17
N THR A 142 -1.20 9.26 4.21
CA THR A 142 -2.53 9.19 3.58
C THR A 142 -2.82 10.43 2.74
N PRO A 143 -3.74 10.36 1.75
CA PRO A 143 -4.18 11.52 0.98
C PRO A 143 -5.19 12.43 1.73
N PHE A 144 -5.41 12.18 3.00
CA PHE A 144 -6.33 12.92 3.86
C PHE A 144 -5.81 12.97 5.30
N LYS A 145 -6.38 13.88 6.07
CA LYS A 145 -6.05 13.98 7.51
C LYS A 145 -6.67 12.82 8.27
N THR A 146 -5.85 12.01 8.94
CA THR A 146 -6.35 11.03 9.91
C THR A 146 -6.80 11.77 11.17
N GLN A 147 -8.06 11.59 11.53
CA GLN A 147 -8.65 12.17 12.74
C GLN A 147 -8.56 11.18 13.89
N GLY A 148 -8.50 11.67 15.12
CA GLY A 148 -8.52 10.84 16.33
C GLY A 148 -7.89 11.52 17.53
N GLN A 149 -8.30 11.08 18.73
CA GLN A 149 -7.76 11.63 19.97
C GLN A 149 -6.27 11.31 20.08
N GLY A 150 -5.45 12.34 20.29
CA GLY A 150 -4.00 12.22 20.41
C GLY A 150 -3.25 12.06 19.08
N ILE A 151 -3.95 12.04 17.94
CA ILE A 151 -3.35 12.00 16.61
C ILE A 151 -3.08 13.43 16.14
N GLN A 152 -1.93 13.60 15.50
CA GLN A 152 -1.58 14.79 14.73
C GLN A 152 -1.37 14.39 13.28
N SER A 153 -1.86 15.19 12.35
CA SER A 153 -1.77 14.97 10.92
C SER A 153 -1.24 16.25 10.26
N LEU A 154 -0.10 16.15 9.59
CA LEU A 154 0.60 17.27 8.95
C LEU A 154 0.60 17.05 7.42
N PRO A 155 0.19 18.07 6.63
CA PRO A 155 0.37 18.02 5.19
C PRO A 155 1.85 18.14 4.85
N PHE A 156 2.33 17.44 3.79
CA PHE A 156 3.74 17.53 3.45
C PHE A 156 4.11 17.51 1.97
N LEU A 157 3.34 16.85 1.10
CA LEU A 157 3.64 16.78 -0.32
C LEU A 157 2.37 16.93 -1.16
N ASP A 158 2.43 17.80 -2.16
CA ASP A 158 1.44 17.85 -3.24
C ASP A 158 1.79 16.76 -4.27
N ASP A 159 0.82 15.99 -4.70
CA ASP A 159 0.99 14.99 -5.75
C ASP A 159 -0.14 15.07 -6.77
N ARG A 160 0.19 15.01 -8.05
CA ARG A 160 -0.75 15.09 -9.15
C ARG A 160 -0.43 14.03 -10.19
N VAL A 161 -1.45 13.43 -10.73
CA VAL A 161 -1.31 12.45 -11.80
C VAL A 161 -1.26 13.14 -13.17
N TYR A 162 -0.42 12.59 -14.04
CA TYR A 162 -0.29 12.95 -15.44
C TYR A 162 -0.60 11.73 -16.30
N LEU A 163 -1.27 11.96 -17.42
CA LEU A 163 -1.34 10.98 -18.50
C LEU A 163 -0.02 11.03 -19.28
N SER A 164 0.66 9.91 -19.39
CA SER A 164 1.87 9.76 -20.20
C SER A 164 1.49 9.12 -21.53
N VAL A 165 1.70 9.85 -22.62
CA VAL A 165 1.34 9.45 -23.98
C VAL A 165 2.57 9.43 -24.89
N PRO A 166 2.62 8.61 -25.95
CA PRO A 166 3.61 8.77 -27.01
C PRO A 166 3.62 10.20 -27.57
N ALA A 167 4.80 10.74 -27.88
CA ALA A 167 4.92 12.14 -28.36
C ALA A 167 4.23 12.38 -29.71
N ASP A 168 4.03 11.34 -30.51
CA ASP A 168 3.31 11.35 -31.78
C ASP A 168 1.80 11.11 -31.64
N SER A 169 1.30 10.94 -30.42
CA SER A 169 -0.14 10.80 -30.14
C SER A 169 -0.87 12.11 -30.37
N SER A 170 -2.09 12.06 -30.92
CA SER A 170 -2.98 13.23 -30.99
C SER A 170 -3.32 13.80 -29.63
N LEU A 171 -3.21 13.02 -28.56
CA LEU A 171 -3.41 13.49 -27.20
C LEU A 171 -2.26 14.39 -26.72
N ALA A 172 -1.08 14.32 -27.31
CA ALA A 172 0.09 15.12 -26.92
C ALA A 172 -0.11 16.65 -27.11
N GLU A 173 -1.13 17.06 -27.87
CA GLU A 173 -1.47 18.47 -28.09
C GLU A 173 -2.31 19.08 -26.95
N TYR A 174 -2.85 18.26 -26.04
CA TYR A 174 -3.65 18.75 -24.91
C TYR A 174 -2.76 19.39 -23.83
N ASN A 175 -3.17 20.54 -23.32
CA ASN A 175 -2.52 21.19 -22.17
C ASN A 175 -2.90 20.53 -20.84
N SER A 176 -4.10 19.96 -20.77
CA SER A 176 -4.61 19.15 -19.67
C SER A 176 -5.72 18.23 -20.19
N ILE A 177 -6.05 17.17 -19.47
CA ILE A 177 -7.04 16.18 -19.91
C ILE A 177 -7.76 15.58 -18.71
N SER A 178 -9.10 15.40 -18.85
CA SER A 178 -9.85 14.56 -17.90
C SER A 178 -9.85 13.11 -18.35
N LEU A 179 -9.96 12.19 -17.39
CA LEU A 179 -10.13 10.76 -17.67
C LEU A 179 -11.32 10.48 -18.60
N ARG A 180 -12.35 11.33 -18.56
CA ARG A 180 -13.55 11.25 -19.41
C ARG A 180 -13.30 11.54 -20.88
N ASP A 181 -12.25 12.30 -21.16
CA ASP A 181 -11.90 12.74 -22.53
C ASP A 181 -10.91 11.78 -23.20
N ILE A 182 -10.45 10.76 -22.49
CA ILE A 182 -9.57 9.73 -23.05
C ILE A 182 -10.41 8.80 -23.95
N PRO A 183 -10.04 8.64 -25.24
CA PRO A 183 -10.73 7.71 -26.15
C PRO A 183 -10.71 6.28 -25.63
N ALA A 184 -11.64 5.44 -26.16
CA ALA A 184 -11.69 4.01 -25.86
C ALA A 184 -10.38 3.30 -26.26
N GLN A 185 -9.51 3.11 -25.29
CA GLN A 185 -8.22 2.42 -25.48
C GLN A 185 -7.66 1.87 -24.17
N PRO A 186 -6.69 0.94 -24.24
CA PRO A 186 -6.05 0.41 -23.07
C PRO A 186 -5.22 1.47 -22.32
N LEU A 187 -5.37 1.55 -21.00
CA LEU A 187 -4.54 2.33 -20.09
C LEU A 187 -3.69 1.36 -19.27
N LEU A 188 -2.39 1.41 -19.48
CA LEU A 188 -1.44 0.53 -18.83
C LEU A 188 -1.16 1.04 -17.41
N TYR A 189 -1.23 0.15 -16.41
CA TYR A 189 -1.00 0.47 -15.01
C TYR A 189 -0.24 -0.65 -14.30
N PRO A 190 0.72 -0.36 -13.40
CA PRO A 190 1.37 -1.38 -12.58
C PRO A 190 0.36 -2.02 -11.61
N GLN A 191 0.39 -3.34 -11.49
CA GLN A 191 -0.46 -4.09 -10.53
C GLN A 191 0.16 -4.03 -9.12
N ILE A 192 0.20 -2.84 -8.51
CA ILE A 192 0.83 -2.64 -7.19
C ILE A 192 -0.17 -2.13 -6.14
N GLY A 193 -1.44 -1.97 -6.48
CA GLY A 193 -2.41 -1.37 -5.57
C GLY A 193 -2.17 0.13 -5.31
N GLY A 194 -2.80 0.68 -4.28
CA GLY A 194 -2.62 2.05 -3.82
C GLY A 194 -3.78 2.98 -4.14
N TYR A 195 -3.70 4.18 -3.58
CA TYR A 195 -4.77 5.17 -3.63
C TYR A 195 -5.15 5.55 -5.07
N PHE A 196 -4.19 5.93 -5.91
CA PHE A 196 -4.50 6.36 -7.27
C PHE A 196 -5.10 5.26 -8.12
N LEU A 197 -4.64 4.01 -7.99
CA LEU A 197 -5.26 2.88 -8.69
C LEU A 197 -6.74 2.72 -8.30
N ALA A 198 -7.05 2.83 -7.00
CA ALA A 198 -8.43 2.77 -6.52
C ALA A 198 -9.28 3.94 -7.05
N GLN A 199 -8.72 5.16 -7.18
CA GLN A 199 -9.41 6.30 -7.78
C GLN A 199 -9.69 6.06 -9.27
N PHE A 200 -8.73 5.52 -10.04
CA PHE A 200 -8.97 5.18 -11.46
C PHE A 200 -10.08 4.14 -11.60
N ASP A 201 -10.03 3.04 -10.86
CA ASP A 201 -11.06 1.99 -10.90
C ASP A 201 -12.45 2.57 -10.55
N LYS A 202 -12.52 3.45 -9.56
CA LYS A 202 -13.74 4.15 -9.15
C LYS A 202 -14.26 5.08 -10.25
N LEU A 203 -13.44 5.99 -10.75
CA LEU A 203 -13.83 6.97 -11.78
C LEU A 203 -14.30 6.28 -13.07
N ILE A 204 -13.60 5.22 -13.51
CA ILE A 204 -13.96 4.44 -14.68
C ILE A 204 -15.32 3.77 -14.47
N SER A 205 -15.54 3.11 -13.32
CA SER A 205 -16.78 2.38 -13.05
C SER A 205 -17.98 3.30 -12.84
N GLU A 206 -17.87 4.36 -12.04
CA GLU A 206 -18.96 5.27 -11.73
C GLU A 206 -19.42 6.09 -12.95
N ASN A 207 -18.52 6.37 -13.89
CA ASN A 207 -18.82 7.16 -15.11
C ASN A 207 -18.99 6.26 -16.35
N ASN A 208 -18.93 4.93 -16.23
CA ASN A 208 -19.01 3.98 -17.36
C ASN A 208 -18.05 4.33 -18.49
N LEU A 209 -16.79 4.70 -18.16
CA LEU A 209 -15.83 5.14 -19.16
C LEU A 209 -15.36 3.96 -20.02
N PRO A 210 -15.14 4.18 -21.34
CA PRO A 210 -14.72 3.11 -22.26
C PRO A 210 -13.21 2.83 -22.16
N ILE A 211 -12.64 2.87 -20.97
CA ILE A 211 -11.22 2.67 -20.70
C ILE A 211 -11.03 1.27 -20.10
N THR A 212 -10.12 0.51 -20.67
CA THR A 212 -9.72 -0.79 -20.13
C THR A 212 -8.38 -0.66 -19.38
N MET A 213 -8.39 -0.84 -18.06
CA MET A 213 -7.17 -0.88 -17.27
C MET A 213 -6.42 -2.19 -17.53
N VAL A 214 -5.20 -2.07 -18.08
CA VAL A 214 -4.30 -3.22 -18.31
C VAL A 214 -3.28 -3.27 -17.18
N LYS A 215 -3.54 -4.13 -16.21
CA LYS A 215 -2.72 -4.26 -14.98
C LYS A 215 -1.68 -5.35 -15.18
N ASN A 216 -0.41 -5.00 -15.05
CA ASN A 216 0.73 -5.92 -15.16
C ASN A 216 1.71 -5.73 -14.01
N GLU A 217 2.62 -6.70 -13.82
CA GLU A 217 3.77 -6.53 -12.95
C GLU A 217 4.58 -5.29 -13.35
N TYR A 218 5.21 -4.65 -12.37
CA TYR A 218 5.91 -3.39 -12.57
C TYR A 218 6.94 -3.45 -13.71
N ASN A 219 7.78 -4.49 -13.74
CA ASN A 219 8.82 -4.65 -14.78
C ASN A 219 8.23 -4.83 -16.19
N ILE A 220 7.11 -5.57 -16.30
CA ILE A 220 6.40 -5.75 -17.57
C ILE A 220 5.80 -4.42 -18.01
N THR A 221 5.19 -3.68 -17.07
CA THR A 221 4.64 -2.34 -17.33
C THR A 221 5.73 -1.41 -17.85
N GLN A 222 6.91 -1.36 -17.23
CA GLN A 222 8.04 -0.53 -17.66
C GLN A 222 8.51 -0.91 -19.07
N TYR A 223 8.66 -2.19 -19.35
CA TYR A 223 9.04 -2.68 -20.67
C TYR A 223 8.02 -2.24 -21.75
N LEU A 224 6.71 -2.39 -21.48
CA LEU A 224 5.66 -2.03 -22.43
C LEU A 224 5.58 -0.51 -22.64
N ILE A 225 5.84 0.31 -21.62
CA ILE A 225 5.90 1.77 -21.74
C ILE A 225 7.02 2.19 -22.70
N GLN A 226 8.16 1.53 -22.63
CA GLN A 226 9.34 1.85 -23.44
C GLN A 226 9.26 1.32 -24.88
N THR A 227 8.56 0.21 -25.10
CA THR A 227 8.60 -0.53 -26.37
C THR A 227 7.29 -0.46 -27.16
N ALA A 228 6.20 -0.03 -26.56
CA ALA A 228 4.89 -0.01 -27.16
C ALA A 228 4.17 1.33 -26.92
N ASN A 229 3.26 1.70 -27.82
CA ASN A 229 2.54 2.99 -27.80
C ASN A 229 1.33 2.99 -26.85
N PHE A 230 1.45 2.37 -25.66
CA PHE A 230 0.39 2.40 -24.65
C PHE A 230 0.30 3.75 -23.95
N LEU A 231 -0.92 4.14 -23.59
CA LEU A 231 -1.13 5.16 -22.58
C LEU A 231 -0.79 4.60 -21.21
N THR A 232 -0.27 5.44 -20.35
CA THR A 232 -0.02 5.11 -18.93
C THR A 232 -0.16 6.37 -18.09
N THR A 233 -0.15 6.22 -16.78
CA THR A 233 -0.18 7.35 -15.84
C THR A 233 1.06 7.39 -15.00
N ILE A 234 1.44 8.57 -14.55
CA ILE A 234 2.58 8.82 -13.65
C ILE A 234 2.19 9.94 -12.69
N SER A 235 2.58 9.85 -11.42
CA SER A 235 2.40 10.96 -10.49
C SER A 235 3.66 11.81 -10.36
N THR A 236 3.51 13.05 -9.88
CA THR A 236 4.63 13.96 -9.65
C THR A 236 5.75 13.30 -8.84
N LEU A 237 5.38 12.56 -7.78
CA LEU A 237 6.35 11.93 -6.88
C LEU A 237 7.05 10.71 -7.49
N SER A 238 6.48 10.12 -8.55
CA SER A 238 7.07 8.94 -9.20
C SER A 238 7.86 9.28 -10.48
N MET A 239 7.85 10.54 -10.94
CA MET A 239 8.53 10.95 -12.19
C MET A 239 10.02 10.63 -12.19
N ASP A 240 10.74 10.93 -11.10
CA ASP A 240 12.18 10.72 -11.00
C ASP A 240 12.58 9.24 -10.97
N LEU A 241 11.67 8.37 -10.56
CA LEU A 241 11.92 6.94 -10.42
C LEU A 241 11.53 6.13 -11.65
N ARG A 242 10.64 6.70 -12.45
CA ARG A 242 10.10 6.07 -13.64
C ARG A 242 10.65 6.74 -14.88
N ASN A 243 11.54 6.06 -15.57
CA ASN A 243 12.05 6.52 -16.85
C ASN A 243 11.09 6.12 -17.99
N ASP A 244 10.13 6.98 -18.29
CA ASP A 244 9.17 6.77 -19.39
C ASP A 244 9.82 6.97 -20.79
N GLY A 245 11.11 7.33 -20.84
CA GLY A 245 11.84 7.58 -22.08
C GLY A 245 11.64 9.02 -22.60
N THR A 246 12.45 9.41 -23.59
CA THR A 246 12.47 10.77 -24.16
C THR A 246 11.38 11.02 -25.21
N HIS A 247 10.59 10.00 -25.55
CA HIS A 247 9.59 10.05 -26.62
C HIS A 247 8.14 10.10 -26.10
N ARG A 248 7.94 10.63 -24.90
CA ARG A 248 6.61 10.70 -24.28
C ARG A 248 6.29 12.13 -23.84
N THR A 249 5.01 12.49 -23.94
CA THR A 249 4.46 13.74 -23.42
C THR A 249 3.68 13.45 -22.16
N LEU A 250 3.87 14.29 -21.14
CA LEU A 250 3.14 14.23 -19.87
C LEU A 250 2.07 15.31 -19.87
N ILE A 251 0.80 14.91 -19.77
CA ILE A 251 -0.36 15.79 -19.80
C ILE A 251 -0.99 15.79 -18.40
N PRO A 252 -1.09 16.93 -17.71
CA PRO A 252 -1.75 17.02 -16.41
C PRO A 252 -3.18 16.50 -16.47
N MET A 253 -3.60 15.67 -15.52
CA MET A 253 -4.99 15.25 -15.43
C MET A 253 -5.80 16.25 -14.58
N ASP A 254 -7.01 16.59 -15.06
CA ASP A 254 -7.87 17.61 -14.45
C ASP A 254 -8.88 17.04 -13.44
N ASP A 255 -8.94 15.71 -13.31
CA ASP A 255 -9.82 15.05 -12.34
C ASP A 255 -9.36 15.37 -10.92
N PRO A 256 -10.20 15.98 -10.06
CA PRO A 256 -9.81 16.39 -8.71
C PRO A 256 -9.31 15.23 -7.83
N GLU A 257 -9.83 14.03 -8.03
CA GLU A 257 -9.48 12.82 -7.31
C GLU A 257 -8.04 12.34 -7.61
N LEU A 258 -7.45 12.83 -8.70
CA LEU A 258 -6.10 12.52 -9.17
C LEU A 258 -5.08 13.59 -8.77
N SER A 259 -5.45 14.50 -7.84
CA SER A 259 -4.57 15.51 -7.23
C SER A 259 -4.78 15.50 -5.72
N VAL A 260 -3.74 15.25 -4.96
CA VAL A 260 -3.83 15.09 -3.50
C VAL A 260 -2.73 15.84 -2.76
N VAL A 261 -2.99 16.14 -1.49
CA VAL A 261 -1.97 16.53 -0.51
C VAL A 261 -1.76 15.35 0.42
N TRP A 262 -0.58 14.78 0.38
CA TRP A 262 -0.21 13.72 1.33
C TRP A 262 -0.06 14.27 2.73
N HIS A 263 -0.56 13.53 3.71
CA HIS A 263 -0.52 13.85 5.12
C HIS A 263 0.25 12.78 5.88
N ALA A 264 1.18 13.20 6.72
CA ALA A 264 1.81 12.32 7.71
C ALA A 264 1.04 12.40 9.02
N SER A 265 0.50 11.28 9.44
CA SER A 265 -0.29 11.14 10.67
C SER A 265 0.44 10.29 11.69
N PHE A 266 0.48 10.72 12.95
CA PHE A 266 1.18 10.07 14.05
C PHE A 266 0.54 10.37 15.40
N LEU A 267 0.85 9.59 16.43
CA LEU A 267 0.47 9.90 17.80
C LEU A 267 1.37 11.01 18.37
N LYS A 268 0.78 12.03 18.98
CA LYS A 268 1.52 13.09 19.68
C LYS A 268 2.46 12.55 20.76
N SER A 269 2.07 11.45 21.42
CA SER A 269 2.92 10.76 22.39
C SER A 269 4.13 10.05 21.77
N ASN A 270 4.22 9.94 20.44
CA ASN A 270 5.29 9.30 19.71
C ASN A 270 6.16 10.30 18.91
N ILE A 271 6.01 11.61 19.19
CA ILE A 271 6.66 12.67 18.41
C ILE A 271 8.19 12.55 18.42
N GLU A 272 8.80 12.17 19.54
CA GLU A 272 10.25 12.01 19.64
C GLU A 272 10.79 10.92 18.69
N LYS A 273 10.05 9.82 18.55
CA LYS A 273 10.42 8.73 17.64
C LYS A 273 10.30 9.14 16.18
N THR A 274 9.28 9.93 15.84
CA THR A 274 8.98 10.37 14.47
C THR A 274 9.72 11.65 14.06
N LYS A 275 10.35 12.34 15.01
CA LYS A 275 10.93 13.68 14.86
C LYS A 275 11.83 13.83 13.64
N LYS A 276 12.79 12.93 13.43
CA LYS A 276 13.73 13.00 12.29
C LYS A 276 13.00 12.96 10.95
N PHE A 277 11.99 12.11 10.82
CA PHE A 277 11.20 12.02 9.60
C PHE A 277 10.35 13.28 9.38
N LEU A 278 9.78 13.84 10.44
CA LEU A 278 8.99 15.08 10.37
C LEU A 278 9.87 16.29 10.00
N GLU A 279 11.06 16.44 10.59
CA GLU A 279 12.03 17.47 10.24
C GLU A 279 12.50 17.34 8.79
N TRP A 280 12.76 16.11 8.32
CA TRP A 280 13.10 15.86 6.92
C TRP A 280 11.94 16.24 5.98
N MET A 281 10.68 15.94 6.33
CA MET A 281 9.50 16.36 5.56
C MET A 281 9.43 17.89 5.40
N GLU A 282 9.67 18.65 6.47
CA GLU A 282 9.69 20.11 6.42
C GLU A 282 10.83 20.64 5.53
N TYR A 283 11.98 19.96 5.53
CA TYR A 283 13.11 20.31 4.69
C TYR A 283 12.84 20.12 3.19
N ILE A 284 12.22 18.99 2.80
CA ILE A 284 11.93 18.69 1.38
C ILE A 284 10.72 19.46 0.83
N ASN A 285 9.86 19.98 1.69
CA ASN A 285 8.69 20.79 1.33
C ASN A 285 8.56 21.96 2.30
N PRO A 286 9.43 22.98 2.18
CA PRO A 286 9.36 24.13 3.05
C PRO A 286 7.98 24.80 2.94
N PRO A 287 7.38 25.27 4.04
CA PRO A 287 6.09 25.92 4.05
C PRO A 287 6.09 27.06 3.03
N LYS A 288 5.10 27.07 2.14
CA LYS A 288 4.91 28.16 1.17
C LYS A 288 4.71 29.44 1.99
N SER A 289 5.71 30.35 1.95
CA SER A 289 5.72 31.65 2.63
C SER A 289 4.62 32.58 2.13
#